data_5e3d39c678f79598a3e0846913786b6d
#
_entry.id   5e3d39c678f79598a3e0846913786b6d
#
_cell.length_a   1.000
_cell.length_b   1.000
_cell.length_c   1.000
_cell.angle_alpha   90.00
_cell.angle_beta   90.00
_cell.angle_gamma   90.00
#
_symmetry.space_group_name_H-M   'P 1'
#
loop_
_entity.id
_entity.type
_entity.pdbx_description
1 polymer ?
#
loop_
_entity_poly.entity_id
_entity_poly.type
_entity_poly.pdbx_seq_one_letter_code
_entity_poly.pdbx_strand_id
1 'polypeptide(L)'
;MAPKQQYSIFPFIAITADGIDDEMDYRFGSDFFWRPSTNLQLTATIYPDFGAAESDDVVINLSATETFFLEKRLFFLEGQQIFTASPRADTRSHSVGTTGAPYTLVNTRRIGGKPVAADVDLGSAIRTKDLIEPNDLLGAVKLTGQNGNIRYGVLAAFEDDPRFLVSDGVEDYIVSGTGSQYGIARLLIEDDPGGAYKAVGILSTAVLHDDGDAVVHGVDGHYMTGSGKLKVDAQVFSSDKDGVKRGYGGFIDFEYAFRQGLTQRLGIEYLDEYIDVNDLGYLERNDSFRIRTAHTRTSSNLSWARTNQFDVRGFVQKNGAGLFTGGSMHVSNRSVFHNLNQVVLRVSQFFKSFDDLNSFGNGAYRIKDRTHLSLGWASDRSKPFSFGGSVGSMSEELGGNSYSYNAYMSWRPDDRLAFDLMLHVLDRDGWLLHQDGKNIA
;
A
#
# COMPACT_ATOMS: atom_id res chain seq x y z
N MET A 1 -11.26 10.14 38.69
CA MET A 1 -12.44 10.69 38.01
C MET A 1 -12.92 9.66 37.01
N ALA A 2 -14.19 9.26 37.04
CA ALA A 2 -14.74 8.42 35.98
C ALA A 2 -14.71 9.22 34.67
N PRO A 3 -14.27 8.61 33.52
CA PRO A 3 -14.26 9.31 32.24
C PRO A 3 -15.71 9.71 31.90
N LYS A 4 -15.89 10.98 31.56
CA LYS A 4 -17.21 11.47 31.13
C LYS A 4 -17.49 10.94 29.74
N GLN A 5 -18.70 10.44 29.50
CA GLN A 5 -19.23 10.15 28.19
C GLN A 5 -19.11 11.38 27.30
N GLN A 6 -18.59 11.18 26.08
CA GLN A 6 -18.46 12.22 25.05
C GLN A 6 -19.31 11.84 23.84
N TYR A 7 -20.03 12.81 23.32
CA TYR A 7 -20.70 12.70 22.03
C TYR A 7 -20.57 14.02 21.28
N SER A 8 -20.51 13.92 19.96
CA SER A 8 -20.47 15.09 19.08
C SER A 8 -21.24 14.76 17.80
N ILE A 9 -21.89 15.76 17.24
CA ILE A 9 -22.59 15.68 15.96
C ILE A 9 -22.10 16.87 15.14
N PHE A 10 -21.67 16.61 13.91
CA PHE A 10 -21.14 17.60 12.98
C PHE A 10 -21.97 17.59 11.69
N PRO A 11 -23.11 18.31 11.65
CA PRO A 11 -23.84 18.47 10.39
C PRO A 11 -23.05 19.38 9.45
N PHE A 12 -23.09 19.08 8.16
CA PHE A 12 -22.45 19.90 7.13
C PHE A 12 -23.31 20.02 5.88
N ILE A 13 -23.01 21.05 5.10
CA ILE A 13 -23.54 21.26 3.77
C ILE A 13 -22.33 21.47 2.85
N ALA A 14 -22.26 20.72 1.75
CA ALA A 14 -21.28 20.92 0.71
C ALA A 14 -21.98 21.34 -0.60
N ILE A 15 -21.35 22.22 -1.34
CA ILE A 15 -21.81 22.67 -2.65
C ILE A 15 -20.64 22.46 -3.60
N THR A 16 -20.84 21.65 -4.61
CA THR A 16 -19.87 21.40 -5.68
C THR A 16 -20.40 22.01 -6.97
N ALA A 17 -19.58 22.82 -7.63
CA ALA A 17 -19.89 23.38 -8.96
C ALA A 17 -18.97 22.71 -9.99
N ASP A 18 -19.54 22.00 -10.94
CA ASP A 18 -18.82 21.49 -12.11
C ASP A 18 -18.92 22.51 -13.26
N GLY A 19 -17.79 23.15 -13.57
CA GLY A 19 -17.72 24.14 -14.65
C GLY A 19 -17.62 23.52 -16.05
N ILE A 20 -17.56 22.21 -16.18
CA ILE A 20 -17.53 21.50 -17.47
C ILE A 20 -18.96 21.13 -17.88
N ASP A 21 -19.70 20.51 -16.96
CA ASP A 21 -21.07 20.07 -17.22
C ASP A 21 -22.13 21.14 -16.81
N ASP A 22 -21.69 22.28 -16.26
CA ASP A 22 -22.55 23.41 -15.80
C ASP A 22 -23.57 22.93 -14.73
N GLU A 23 -23.18 21.98 -13.89
CA GLU A 23 -24.00 21.38 -12.85
C GLU A 23 -23.60 21.87 -11.46
N MET A 24 -24.58 22.01 -10.57
CA MET A 24 -24.39 22.29 -9.14
C MET A 24 -24.93 21.11 -8.32
N ASP A 25 -24.06 20.48 -7.55
CA ASP A 25 -24.44 19.43 -6.62
C ASP A 25 -24.50 19.97 -5.18
N TYR A 26 -25.55 19.60 -4.45
CA TYR A 26 -25.78 20.00 -3.05
C TYR A 26 -25.83 18.76 -2.18
N ARG A 27 -24.90 18.64 -1.24
CA ARG A 27 -24.83 17.53 -0.29
C ARG A 27 -25.12 18.00 1.12
N PHE A 28 -25.96 17.24 1.83
CA PHE A 28 -26.28 17.42 3.22
C PHE A 28 -25.90 16.16 3.96
N GLY A 29 -25.01 16.27 4.92
CA GLY A 29 -24.55 15.11 5.68
C GLY A 29 -24.30 15.43 7.13
N SER A 30 -23.93 14.40 7.90
CA SER A 30 -23.60 14.55 9.30
C SER A 30 -22.67 13.46 9.76
N ASP A 31 -21.64 13.85 10.54
CA ASP A 31 -20.80 12.93 11.27
C ASP A 31 -21.25 12.85 12.72
N PHE A 32 -21.30 11.62 13.23
CA PHE A 32 -21.64 11.31 14.62
C PHE A 32 -20.47 10.61 15.29
N PHE A 33 -20.12 11.09 16.47
CA PHE A 33 -19.07 10.53 17.29
C PHE A 33 -19.59 10.30 18.71
N TRP A 34 -19.40 9.07 19.22
CA TRP A 34 -19.78 8.72 20.57
C TRP A 34 -18.71 7.87 21.26
N ARG A 35 -18.23 8.35 22.39
CA ARG A 35 -17.29 7.65 23.24
C ARG A 35 -17.89 7.51 24.65
N PRO A 36 -18.63 6.41 24.92
CA PRO A 36 -19.25 6.18 26.23
C PRO A 36 -18.23 5.89 27.32
N SER A 37 -17.06 5.39 26.96
CA SER A 37 -15.94 5.11 27.87
C SER A 37 -14.60 5.33 27.16
N THR A 38 -13.49 5.25 27.89
CA THR A 38 -12.14 5.31 27.30
C THR A 38 -11.83 4.15 26.36
N ASN A 39 -12.61 3.06 26.46
CA ASN A 39 -12.31 1.79 25.81
C ASN A 39 -13.30 1.42 24.70
N LEU A 40 -14.27 2.29 24.41
CA LEU A 40 -15.28 2.06 23.38
C LEU A 40 -15.55 3.34 22.62
N GLN A 41 -15.53 3.25 21.28
CA GLN A 41 -15.81 4.35 20.38
C GLN A 41 -16.71 3.89 19.25
N LEU A 42 -17.75 4.66 18.99
CA LEU A 42 -18.62 4.56 17.81
C LEU A 42 -18.46 5.84 16.99
N THR A 43 -18.21 5.67 15.70
CA THR A 43 -18.22 6.75 14.72
C THR A 43 -19.18 6.37 13.61
N ALA A 44 -20.05 7.28 13.19
CA ALA A 44 -20.95 7.07 12.07
C ALA A 44 -20.97 8.31 11.18
N THR A 45 -21.22 8.12 9.91
CA THR A 45 -21.40 9.21 8.95
C THR A 45 -22.58 8.90 8.04
N ILE A 46 -23.32 9.94 7.67
CA ILE A 46 -24.44 9.86 6.73
C ILE A 46 -24.17 10.86 5.62
N TYR A 47 -24.24 10.40 4.37
CA TYR A 47 -23.91 11.17 3.18
C TYR A 47 -22.59 11.96 3.32
N PRO A 48 -21.46 11.27 3.62
CA PRO A 48 -20.21 11.95 3.90
C PRO A 48 -19.72 12.74 2.69
N ASP A 49 -19.19 13.93 2.95
CA ASP A 49 -18.43 14.68 1.96
C ASP A 49 -16.92 14.42 2.15
N PHE A 50 -16.30 13.78 1.20
CA PHE A 50 -14.85 13.55 1.16
C PHE A 50 -14.10 14.54 0.28
N GLY A 51 -14.79 15.56 -0.26
CA GLY A 51 -14.19 16.59 -1.11
C GLY A 51 -13.11 17.44 -0.40
N ALA A 52 -13.15 17.51 0.94
CA ALA A 52 -12.10 18.14 1.74
C ALA A 52 -10.84 17.26 1.91
N ALA A 53 -10.86 15.98 1.51
CA ALA A 53 -9.68 15.14 1.53
C ALA A 53 -8.70 15.58 0.44
N GLU A 54 -7.40 15.59 0.79
CA GLU A 54 -6.35 15.90 -0.19
C GLU A 54 -6.42 14.93 -1.37
N SER A 55 -6.40 15.45 -2.59
CA SER A 55 -6.37 14.64 -3.81
C SER A 55 -5.10 13.79 -3.88
N ASP A 56 -5.16 12.68 -4.57
CA ASP A 56 -3.99 11.84 -4.81
C ASP A 56 -3.15 12.44 -5.95
N ASP A 57 -1.83 12.18 -5.89
CA ASP A 57 -0.93 12.57 -6.98
C ASP A 57 -1.28 11.81 -8.26
N VAL A 58 -1.19 12.50 -9.38
CA VAL A 58 -1.36 11.86 -10.70
C VAL A 58 -0.19 10.92 -10.96
N VAL A 59 -0.48 9.63 -11.08
CA VAL A 59 0.52 8.59 -11.39
C VAL A 59 0.21 7.98 -12.75
N ILE A 60 1.18 8.06 -13.67
CA ILE A 60 1.13 7.31 -14.93
C ILE A 60 1.67 5.90 -14.64
N ASN A 61 0.76 4.95 -14.51
CA ASN A 61 1.10 3.55 -14.27
C ASN A 61 1.03 2.75 -15.57
N LEU A 62 2.20 2.30 -16.05
CA LEU A 62 2.35 1.48 -17.26
C LEU A 62 2.57 -0.01 -16.92
N SER A 63 2.46 -0.39 -15.65
CA SER A 63 2.61 -1.78 -15.21
C SER A 63 1.26 -2.47 -15.04
N ALA A 64 1.27 -3.80 -15.04
CA ALA A 64 0.09 -4.60 -14.76
C ALA A 64 -0.35 -4.59 -13.28
N THR A 65 0.45 -3.99 -12.39
CA THR A 65 0.14 -3.90 -10.97
C THR A 65 -0.57 -2.58 -10.64
N GLU A 66 -1.57 -2.63 -9.80
CA GLU A 66 -2.32 -1.45 -9.38
C GLU A 66 -1.46 -0.52 -8.52
N THR A 67 -1.65 0.80 -8.64
CA THR A 67 -1.03 1.77 -7.74
C THR A 67 -1.77 1.82 -6.41
N PHE A 68 -1.06 1.66 -5.31
CA PHE A 68 -1.62 1.79 -3.98
C PHE A 68 -1.59 3.24 -3.50
N PHE A 69 -2.74 3.74 -3.08
CA PHE A 69 -2.88 5.05 -2.45
C PHE A 69 -3.22 4.93 -0.97
N LEU A 70 -2.59 5.75 -0.15
CA LEU A 70 -2.86 5.83 1.28
C LEU A 70 -4.26 6.41 1.55
N GLU A 71 -4.92 5.94 2.61
CA GLU A 71 -6.16 6.54 3.09
C GLU A 71 -5.90 7.96 3.62
N LYS A 72 -6.74 8.92 3.23
CA LYS A 72 -6.67 10.33 3.62
C LYS A 72 -7.97 10.82 4.29
N ARG A 73 -9.07 10.07 4.16
CA ARG A 73 -10.37 10.44 4.71
C ARG A 73 -10.39 10.18 6.22
N LEU A 74 -10.65 11.22 7.01
CA LEU A 74 -10.55 11.20 8.48
C LEU A 74 -11.41 10.12 9.13
N PHE A 75 -12.62 9.88 8.61
CA PHE A 75 -13.50 8.82 9.10
C PHE A 75 -12.81 7.44 9.11
N PHE A 76 -12.10 7.08 8.06
CA PHE A 76 -11.43 5.79 7.95
C PHE A 76 -10.08 5.74 8.66
N LEU A 77 -9.38 6.87 8.80
CA LEU A 77 -8.08 6.94 9.49
C LEU A 77 -8.22 6.73 10.99
N GLU A 78 -9.29 7.25 11.60
CA GLU A 78 -9.49 7.10 13.03
C GLU A 78 -9.75 5.63 13.41
N GLY A 79 -8.94 5.10 14.33
CA GLY A 79 -9.05 3.70 14.76
C GLY A 79 -8.62 2.65 13.73
N GLN A 80 -8.01 3.04 12.61
CA GLN A 80 -7.54 2.14 11.56
C GLN A 80 -6.61 1.03 12.06
N GLN A 81 -5.84 1.30 13.13
CA GLN A 81 -4.86 0.34 13.65
C GLN A 81 -5.48 -1.01 14.05
N ILE A 82 -6.77 -1.03 14.44
CA ILE A 82 -7.42 -2.30 14.79
C ILE A 82 -7.57 -3.22 13.57
N PHE A 83 -7.78 -2.65 12.37
CA PHE A 83 -7.96 -3.38 11.13
C PHE A 83 -6.63 -3.72 10.44
N THR A 84 -5.51 -3.23 10.95
CA THR A 84 -4.17 -3.56 10.47
C THR A 84 -3.73 -4.91 11.03
N ALA A 85 -3.96 -5.99 10.28
CA ALA A 85 -3.74 -7.35 10.76
C ALA A 85 -2.27 -7.79 10.75
N SER A 86 -1.38 -7.06 10.09
CA SER A 86 0.04 -7.42 10.04
C SER A 86 0.93 -6.20 9.78
N PRO A 87 2.23 -6.25 10.13
CA PRO A 87 3.18 -5.18 9.78
C PRO A 87 3.35 -4.96 8.27
N ARG A 88 3.00 -5.94 7.42
CA ARG A 88 3.04 -5.80 5.97
C ARG A 88 1.97 -4.86 5.42
N ALA A 89 0.92 -4.62 6.18
CA ALA A 89 -0.13 -3.67 5.82
C ALA A 89 0.30 -2.20 5.99
N ASP A 90 1.39 -1.91 6.72
CA ASP A 90 1.94 -0.57 6.87
C ASP A 90 3.02 -0.30 5.82
N THR A 91 2.77 0.64 4.93
CA THR A 91 3.72 1.07 3.90
C THR A 91 5.04 1.62 4.46
N ARG A 92 5.03 2.12 5.69
CA ARG A 92 6.21 2.63 6.40
C ARG A 92 7.11 1.53 6.97
N SER A 93 6.57 0.33 7.07
CA SER A 93 7.18 -0.82 7.77
C SER A 93 7.96 -1.76 6.84
N HIS A 94 8.33 -1.37 5.63
CA HIS A 94 9.00 -2.19 4.61
C HIS A 94 10.30 -2.81 5.11
N SER A 95 10.17 -3.83 5.91
CA SER A 95 11.31 -4.43 6.54
C SER A 95 12.10 -5.38 5.63
N VAL A 96 11.45 -5.98 4.65
CA VAL A 96 12.08 -7.03 3.82
C VAL A 96 11.73 -6.94 2.32
N GLY A 97 10.91 -5.96 1.91
CA GLY A 97 10.46 -5.82 0.53
C GLY A 97 11.25 -4.80 -0.29
N THR A 98 11.38 -5.06 -1.57
CA THR A 98 11.88 -4.11 -2.58
C THR A 98 10.74 -3.36 -3.27
N THR A 99 9.51 -3.83 -3.15
CA THR A 99 8.30 -3.18 -3.64
C THR A 99 7.73 -2.28 -2.56
N GLY A 100 7.39 -1.05 -2.91
CA GLY A 100 6.83 -0.07 -1.99
C GLY A 100 5.37 -0.31 -1.61
N ALA A 101 4.73 -1.35 -2.16
CA ALA A 101 3.33 -1.63 -1.94
C ALA A 101 3.08 -2.41 -0.64
N PRO A 102 2.01 -2.11 0.09
CA PRO A 102 1.60 -2.87 1.26
C PRO A 102 1.02 -4.22 0.85
N TYR A 103 0.75 -5.04 1.84
CA TYR A 103 0.06 -6.31 1.75
C TYR A 103 -1.01 -6.29 2.83
N THR A 104 -2.26 -6.05 2.46
CA THR A 104 -3.33 -5.83 3.44
C THR A 104 -4.64 -6.46 3.01
N LEU A 105 -5.37 -7.01 3.99
CA LEU A 105 -6.73 -7.50 3.79
C LEU A 105 -7.78 -6.37 3.90
N VAL A 106 -7.39 -5.18 4.37
CA VAL A 106 -8.25 -4.01 4.47
C VAL A 106 -7.57 -2.80 3.82
N ASN A 107 -8.19 -2.30 2.78
CA ASN A 107 -7.87 -1.04 2.11
C ASN A 107 -9.16 -0.23 1.98
N THR A 108 -9.39 0.66 2.93
CA THR A 108 -10.62 1.45 2.98
C THR A 108 -10.81 2.39 1.79
N ARG A 109 -9.75 2.62 0.99
CA ARG A 109 -9.85 3.36 -0.29
C ARG A 109 -10.75 2.69 -1.33
N ARG A 110 -11.04 1.39 -1.16
CA ARG A 110 -12.03 0.67 -1.99
C ARG A 110 -13.45 1.15 -1.75
N ILE A 111 -13.77 1.51 -0.51
CA ILE A 111 -15.09 2.01 -0.11
C ILE A 111 -15.31 3.40 -0.70
N GLY A 112 -16.38 3.58 -1.49
CA GLY A 112 -16.60 4.80 -2.28
C GLY A 112 -15.52 5.00 -3.34
N GLY A 113 -14.97 3.91 -3.87
CA GLY A 113 -14.04 3.91 -5.00
C GLY A 113 -14.76 4.01 -6.34
N LYS A 114 -14.14 3.47 -7.40
CA LYS A 114 -14.78 3.40 -8.72
C LYS A 114 -16.00 2.50 -8.65
N PRO A 115 -17.13 2.91 -9.25
CA PRO A 115 -18.32 2.08 -9.29
C PRO A 115 -18.11 0.83 -10.15
N VAL A 116 -18.87 -0.22 -9.87
CA VAL A 116 -18.99 -1.37 -10.77
C VAL A 116 -19.81 -0.94 -11.98
N ALA A 117 -19.30 -1.20 -13.19
CA ALA A 117 -19.99 -0.81 -14.42
C ALA A 117 -21.33 -1.56 -14.56
N ALA A 118 -22.40 -0.85 -14.93
CA ALA A 118 -23.66 -1.50 -15.24
C ALA A 118 -23.56 -2.32 -16.52
N ASP A 119 -24.32 -3.42 -16.59
CA ASP A 119 -24.51 -4.15 -17.83
C ASP A 119 -25.27 -3.31 -18.85
N VAL A 120 -24.71 -3.17 -20.04
CA VAL A 120 -25.29 -2.41 -21.15
C VAL A 120 -25.37 -3.26 -22.41
N ASP A 121 -26.32 -2.93 -23.29
CA ASP A 121 -26.50 -3.63 -24.55
C ASP A 121 -25.27 -3.60 -25.45
N LEU A 122 -25.10 -4.66 -26.26
CA LEU A 122 -24.01 -4.77 -27.23
C LEU A 122 -24.03 -3.59 -28.22
N GLY A 123 -22.92 -2.85 -28.25
CA GLY A 123 -22.74 -1.66 -29.10
C GLY A 123 -22.97 -0.35 -28.37
N SER A 124 -23.47 -0.37 -27.14
CA SER A 124 -23.58 0.80 -26.28
C SER A 124 -22.27 1.04 -25.51
N ALA A 125 -21.96 2.29 -25.19
CA ALA A 125 -20.78 2.68 -24.43
C ALA A 125 -21.16 3.55 -23.22
N ILE A 126 -20.62 3.23 -22.05
CA ILE A 126 -20.76 4.05 -20.85
C ILE A 126 -19.77 5.22 -20.94
N ARG A 127 -20.19 6.41 -20.51
CA ARG A 127 -19.32 7.58 -20.45
C ARG A 127 -18.11 7.29 -19.52
N THR A 128 -16.90 7.50 -20.03
CA THR A 128 -15.67 7.19 -19.29
C THR A 128 -15.57 7.90 -17.94
N LYS A 129 -16.08 9.14 -17.83
CA LYS A 129 -16.13 9.91 -16.57
C LYS A 129 -16.85 9.09 -15.48
N ASP A 130 -18.01 8.53 -15.78
CA ASP A 130 -18.85 7.81 -14.82
C ASP A 130 -18.20 6.50 -14.32
N LEU A 131 -17.31 5.91 -15.12
CA LEU A 131 -16.55 4.69 -14.75
C LEU A 131 -15.35 4.97 -13.85
N ILE A 132 -14.89 6.21 -13.74
CA ILE A 132 -13.69 6.58 -12.98
C ILE A 132 -13.98 7.48 -11.78
N GLU A 133 -15.11 8.15 -11.76
CA GLU A 133 -15.55 8.96 -10.62
C GLU A 133 -15.78 8.08 -9.39
N PRO A 134 -15.36 8.53 -8.18
CA PRO A 134 -15.67 7.82 -6.95
C PRO A 134 -17.18 7.74 -6.72
N ASN A 135 -17.67 6.58 -6.27
CA ASN A 135 -19.06 6.39 -5.93
C ASN A 135 -19.40 7.06 -4.59
N ASP A 136 -20.60 7.60 -4.47
CA ASP A 136 -21.08 8.25 -3.26
C ASP A 136 -21.43 7.22 -2.18
N LEU A 137 -21.27 7.61 -0.91
CA LEU A 137 -21.71 6.81 0.22
C LEU A 137 -23.02 7.32 0.79
N LEU A 138 -23.98 6.41 0.98
CA LEU A 138 -25.18 6.65 1.80
C LEU A 138 -24.79 6.84 3.27
N GLY A 139 -23.78 6.07 3.73
CA GLY A 139 -23.26 6.17 5.06
C GLY A 139 -22.28 5.07 5.44
N ALA A 140 -21.65 5.27 6.59
CA ALA A 140 -20.78 4.28 7.18
C ALA A 140 -20.85 4.33 8.71
N VAL A 141 -20.61 3.19 9.35
CA VAL A 141 -20.55 3.07 10.81
C VAL A 141 -19.33 2.25 11.20
N LYS A 142 -18.61 2.71 12.25
CA LYS A 142 -17.43 2.06 12.77
C LYS A 142 -17.48 2.01 14.29
N LEU A 143 -17.35 0.82 14.84
CA LEU A 143 -17.24 0.54 16.26
C LEU A 143 -15.87 -0.04 16.54
N THR A 144 -15.13 0.57 17.47
CA THR A 144 -13.84 0.03 17.94
C THR A 144 -13.81 0.02 19.46
N GLY A 145 -13.19 -1.02 20.03
CA GLY A 145 -13.11 -1.13 21.47
C GLY A 145 -12.03 -2.06 21.96
N GLN A 146 -11.83 -1.99 23.31
CA GLN A 146 -10.95 -2.87 24.04
C GLN A 146 -11.58 -3.24 25.37
N ASN A 147 -11.54 -4.51 25.72
CA ASN A 147 -11.95 -5.02 27.02
C ASN A 147 -10.88 -5.98 27.56
N GLY A 148 -10.11 -5.50 28.53
CA GLY A 148 -8.94 -6.23 29.03
C GLY A 148 -7.91 -6.45 27.91
N ASN A 149 -7.63 -7.71 27.60
CA ASN A 149 -6.69 -8.15 26.56
C ASN A 149 -7.36 -8.40 25.21
N ILE A 150 -8.64 -8.09 25.06
CA ILE A 150 -9.39 -8.27 23.82
C ILE A 150 -9.60 -6.90 23.16
N ARG A 151 -9.12 -6.73 21.93
CA ARG A 151 -9.42 -5.59 21.06
C ARG A 151 -10.34 -6.04 19.93
N TYR A 152 -11.29 -5.21 19.58
CA TYR A 152 -12.25 -5.51 18.52
C TYR A 152 -12.61 -4.28 17.70
N GLY A 153 -13.00 -4.53 16.46
CA GLY A 153 -13.46 -3.50 15.55
C GLY A 153 -14.47 -4.06 14.56
N VAL A 154 -15.49 -3.28 14.25
CA VAL A 154 -16.45 -3.54 13.18
C VAL A 154 -16.61 -2.27 12.37
N LEU A 155 -16.66 -2.39 11.05
CA LEU A 155 -16.97 -1.31 10.13
C LEU A 155 -17.97 -1.83 9.12
N ALA A 156 -19.00 -1.02 8.84
CA ALA A 156 -19.91 -1.24 7.71
C ALA A 156 -20.04 0.06 6.93
N ALA A 157 -20.14 -0.03 5.60
CA ALA A 157 -20.33 1.11 4.72
C ALA A 157 -21.27 0.72 3.57
N PHE A 158 -22.03 1.68 3.07
CA PHE A 158 -23.06 1.48 2.06
C PHE A 158 -22.89 2.56 1.00
N GLU A 159 -22.72 2.16 -0.25
CA GLU A 159 -22.67 3.05 -1.41
C GLU A 159 -24.07 3.36 -1.92
N ASP A 160 -24.19 4.51 -2.56
CA ASP A 160 -25.38 4.85 -3.35
C ASP A 160 -25.31 4.16 -4.72
N ASP A 161 -26.47 4.01 -5.36
CA ASP A 161 -26.55 3.42 -6.69
C ASP A 161 -25.94 4.40 -7.73
N PRO A 162 -24.85 4.00 -8.42
CA PRO A 162 -24.23 4.85 -9.43
C PRO A 162 -25.12 5.04 -10.65
N ARG A 163 -25.00 6.20 -11.31
CA ARG A 163 -25.71 6.50 -12.55
C ARG A 163 -24.73 6.67 -13.69
N PHE A 164 -24.98 5.95 -14.76
CA PHE A 164 -24.15 5.93 -15.94
C PHE A 164 -24.86 6.56 -17.14
N LEU A 165 -24.23 7.52 -17.78
CA LEU A 165 -24.67 8.00 -19.08
C LEU A 165 -24.16 7.02 -20.15
N VAL A 166 -25.09 6.44 -20.87
CA VAL A 166 -24.85 5.41 -21.89
C VAL A 166 -25.26 5.94 -23.25
N SER A 167 -24.41 5.75 -24.26
CA SER A 167 -24.71 6.09 -25.65
C SER A 167 -24.74 4.83 -26.51
N ASP A 168 -25.79 4.65 -27.31
CA ASP A 168 -25.89 3.60 -28.33
C ASP A 168 -25.44 4.09 -29.73
N GLY A 169 -24.93 5.32 -29.80
CA GLY A 169 -24.53 5.97 -31.04
C GLY A 169 -25.67 6.71 -31.76
N VAL A 170 -26.90 6.67 -31.25
CA VAL A 170 -28.08 7.34 -31.74
C VAL A 170 -28.71 8.23 -30.68
N GLU A 171 -28.86 7.67 -29.45
CA GLU A 171 -29.46 8.37 -28.32
C GLU A 171 -28.60 8.15 -27.07
N ASP A 172 -28.65 9.11 -26.14
CA ASP A 172 -28.05 9.01 -24.82
C ASP A 172 -29.13 8.77 -23.77
N TYR A 173 -28.90 7.79 -22.88
CA TYR A 173 -29.84 7.44 -21.81
C TYR A 173 -29.08 7.12 -20.51
N ILE A 174 -29.79 7.16 -19.38
CA ILE A 174 -29.20 6.90 -18.06
C ILE A 174 -29.53 5.46 -17.65
N VAL A 175 -28.50 4.71 -17.23
CA VAL A 175 -28.60 3.39 -16.59
C VAL A 175 -28.15 3.53 -15.14
N SER A 176 -28.95 2.99 -14.20
CA SER A 176 -28.53 2.87 -12.80
C SER A 176 -27.82 1.54 -12.59
N GLY A 177 -26.67 1.58 -11.95
CA GLY A 177 -26.01 0.41 -11.38
C GLY A 177 -26.49 0.14 -9.97
N THR A 178 -25.81 -0.75 -9.27
CA THR A 178 -26.03 -1.07 -7.85
C THR A 178 -24.81 -0.66 -7.03
N GLY A 179 -25.03 -0.02 -5.88
CA GLY A 179 -23.96 0.33 -4.94
C GLY A 179 -23.52 -0.86 -4.11
N SER A 180 -22.22 -0.93 -3.80
CA SER A 180 -21.64 -1.99 -2.98
C SER A 180 -21.92 -1.78 -1.49
N GLN A 181 -22.00 -2.88 -0.74
CA GLN A 181 -22.07 -2.89 0.71
C GLN A 181 -20.80 -3.54 1.26
N TYR A 182 -20.21 -2.90 2.24
CA TYR A 182 -18.92 -3.31 2.82
C TYR A 182 -19.06 -3.66 4.28
N GLY A 183 -18.42 -4.76 4.69
CA GLY A 183 -18.35 -5.22 6.06
C GLY A 183 -16.92 -5.59 6.45
N ILE A 184 -16.45 -5.14 7.62
CA ILE A 184 -15.18 -5.53 8.20
C ILE A 184 -15.40 -5.90 9.66
N ALA A 185 -14.86 -7.04 10.09
CA ALA A 185 -14.89 -7.47 11.48
C ALA A 185 -13.50 -7.93 11.92
N ARG A 186 -13.04 -7.44 13.05
CA ARG A 186 -11.74 -7.75 13.65
C ARG A 186 -11.88 -8.13 15.11
N LEU A 187 -11.21 -9.19 15.52
CA LEU A 187 -10.98 -9.57 16.90
C LEU A 187 -9.49 -9.85 17.09
N LEU A 188 -8.88 -9.26 18.12
CA LEU A 188 -7.49 -9.47 18.49
C LEU A 188 -7.42 -9.76 19.99
N ILE A 189 -6.79 -10.86 20.36
CA ILE A 189 -6.48 -11.21 21.73
C ILE A 189 -4.96 -11.06 21.91
N GLU A 190 -4.56 -10.20 22.83
CA GLU A 190 -3.16 -9.87 23.08
C GLU A 190 -2.81 -10.03 24.55
N ASP A 191 -1.59 -10.50 24.83
CA ASP A 191 -1.09 -10.72 26.16
C ASP A 191 0.42 -10.41 26.21
N ASP A 192 0.89 -9.94 27.33
CA ASP A 192 2.28 -9.55 27.51
C ASP A 192 2.89 -10.18 28.81
N PRO A 193 2.91 -11.50 28.94
CA PRO A 193 3.42 -12.15 30.13
C PRO A 193 4.92 -11.92 30.29
N GLY A 194 5.31 -11.16 31.33
CA GLY A 194 6.73 -10.91 31.65
C GLY A 194 7.50 -10.15 30.56
N GLY A 195 6.82 -9.27 29.83
CA GLY A 195 7.38 -8.44 28.76
C GLY A 195 7.50 -9.16 27.40
N ALA A 196 7.05 -10.41 27.29
CA ALA A 196 6.92 -11.09 26.01
C ALA A 196 5.54 -10.79 25.40
N TYR A 197 5.49 -10.13 24.25
CA TYR A 197 4.23 -9.88 23.56
C TYR A 197 3.76 -11.10 22.77
N LYS A 198 2.48 -11.43 22.91
CA LYS A 198 1.79 -12.48 22.15
C LYS A 198 0.43 -11.95 21.71
N ALA A 199 0.07 -12.16 20.46
CA ALA A 199 -1.26 -11.85 19.99
C ALA A 199 -1.73 -12.84 18.94
N VAL A 200 -3.04 -13.08 18.91
CA VAL A 200 -3.73 -13.85 17.88
C VAL A 200 -4.97 -13.07 17.47
N GLY A 201 -5.18 -12.93 16.19
CA GLY A 201 -6.30 -12.18 15.65
C GLY A 201 -7.04 -12.91 14.55
N ILE A 202 -8.29 -12.51 14.36
CA ILE A 202 -9.14 -12.92 13.25
C ILE A 202 -9.64 -11.63 12.58
N LEU A 203 -9.55 -11.57 11.26
CA LEU A 203 -10.06 -10.49 10.43
C LEU A 203 -10.94 -11.09 9.33
N SER A 204 -12.12 -10.51 9.14
CA SER A 204 -13.00 -10.88 8.04
C SER A 204 -13.46 -9.62 7.33
N THR A 205 -13.50 -9.67 6.01
CA THR A 205 -14.05 -8.63 5.15
C THR A 205 -15.11 -9.22 4.23
N ALA A 206 -16.10 -8.43 3.88
CA ALA A 206 -17.14 -8.78 2.91
C ALA A 206 -17.43 -7.57 2.04
N VAL A 207 -17.59 -7.81 0.75
CA VAL A 207 -18.15 -6.88 -0.24
C VAL A 207 -19.34 -7.59 -0.87
N LEU A 208 -20.52 -7.00 -0.75
CA LEU A 208 -21.74 -7.54 -1.30
C LEU A 208 -22.17 -6.64 -2.46
N HIS A 209 -22.39 -7.24 -3.62
CA HIS A 209 -22.84 -6.56 -4.84
C HIS A 209 -23.69 -7.52 -5.69
N ASP A 210 -24.66 -6.98 -6.42
CA ASP A 210 -25.55 -7.80 -7.26
C ASP A 210 -24.81 -8.63 -8.32
N ASP A 211 -23.65 -8.14 -8.80
CA ASP A 211 -22.81 -8.86 -9.79
C ASP A 211 -21.90 -9.92 -9.16
N GLY A 212 -21.91 -10.09 -7.86
CA GLY A 212 -21.20 -11.11 -7.12
C GLY A 212 -20.57 -10.63 -5.82
N ASP A 213 -20.63 -11.50 -4.85
CA ASP A 213 -20.10 -11.27 -3.50
C ASP A 213 -18.63 -11.68 -3.41
N ALA A 214 -17.88 -10.97 -2.57
CA ALA A 214 -16.50 -11.30 -2.22
C ALA A 214 -16.29 -11.29 -0.71
N VAL A 215 -15.74 -12.37 -0.17
CA VAL A 215 -15.46 -12.51 1.27
C VAL A 215 -14.02 -12.96 1.49
N VAL A 216 -13.33 -12.32 2.43
CA VAL A 216 -11.97 -12.70 2.84
C VAL A 216 -11.95 -12.97 4.32
N HIS A 217 -11.33 -14.09 4.73
CA HIS A 217 -11.10 -14.44 6.12
C HIS A 217 -9.61 -14.62 6.36
N GLY A 218 -9.09 -13.98 7.41
CA GLY A 218 -7.68 -14.08 7.81
C GLY A 218 -7.53 -14.37 9.30
N VAL A 219 -6.49 -15.13 9.62
CA VAL A 219 -6.01 -15.35 10.99
C VAL A 219 -4.55 -14.90 11.03
N ASP A 220 -4.20 -14.11 12.04
CA ASP A 220 -2.83 -13.62 12.25
C ASP A 220 -2.33 -13.95 13.63
N GLY A 221 -1.02 -14.07 13.74
CA GLY A 221 -0.32 -14.34 14.98
C GLY A 221 0.94 -13.49 15.10
N HIS A 222 1.18 -12.95 16.31
CA HIS A 222 2.30 -12.08 16.59
C HIS A 222 3.00 -12.55 17.86
N TYR A 223 4.31 -12.60 17.81
CA TYR A 223 5.14 -12.97 18.95
C TYR A 223 6.39 -12.11 19.01
N MET A 224 6.69 -11.60 20.20
CA MET A 224 7.97 -10.97 20.50
C MET A 224 8.46 -11.45 21.86
N THR A 225 9.72 -11.89 21.92
CA THR A 225 10.35 -12.28 23.20
C THR A 225 10.46 -11.09 24.14
N GLY A 226 10.43 -11.32 25.46
CA GLY A 226 10.60 -10.28 26.49
C GLY A 226 11.93 -9.52 26.38
N SER A 227 12.94 -10.10 25.73
CA SER A 227 14.20 -9.41 25.42
C SER A 227 14.13 -8.55 24.14
N GLY A 228 13.02 -8.61 23.37
CA GLY A 228 12.87 -7.97 22.06
C GLY A 228 13.75 -8.56 20.96
N LYS A 229 14.49 -9.64 21.24
CA LYS A 229 15.46 -10.19 20.27
C LYS A 229 14.81 -10.94 19.11
N LEU A 230 13.74 -11.70 19.38
CA LEU A 230 12.99 -12.41 18.35
C LEU A 230 11.62 -11.80 18.21
N LYS A 231 11.25 -11.48 16.99
CA LYS A 231 9.91 -11.08 16.57
C LYS A 231 9.45 -12.00 15.44
N VAL A 232 8.21 -12.49 15.54
CA VAL A 232 7.56 -13.33 14.53
C VAL A 232 6.19 -12.76 14.25
N ASP A 233 5.89 -12.52 12.98
CA ASP A 233 4.57 -12.13 12.50
C ASP A 233 4.13 -13.13 11.43
N ALA A 234 2.93 -13.67 11.54
CA ALA A 234 2.38 -14.62 10.58
C ALA A 234 0.92 -14.30 10.27
N GLN A 235 0.49 -14.61 9.07
CA GLN A 235 -0.91 -14.50 8.64
C GLN A 235 -1.21 -15.60 7.64
N VAL A 236 -2.40 -16.20 7.76
CA VAL A 236 -3.01 -17.08 6.76
C VAL A 236 -4.41 -16.56 6.45
N PHE A 237 -4.81 -16.64 5.20
CA PHE A 237 -6.11 -16.12 4.77
C PHE A 237 -6.64 -16.86 3.55
N SER A 238 -7.94 -16.73 3.35
CA SER A 238 -8.65 -17.24 2.17
C SER A 238 -9.57 -16.18 1.60
N SER A 239 -9.74 -16.18 0.29
CA SER A 239 -10.77 -15.42 -0.42
C SER A 239 -11.78 -16.35 -1.06
N ASP A 240 -13.03 -15.94 -1.02
CA ASP A 240 -14.16 -16.60 -1.67
C ASP A 240 -14.91 -15.51 -2.44
N LYS A 241 -15.01 -15.67 -3.75
CA LYS A 241 -15.64 -14.70 -4.66
C LYS A 241 -16.53 -15.45 -5.61
N ASP A 242 -17.73 -14.95 -5.83
CA ASP A 242 -18.70 -15.57 -6.71
C ASP A 242 -18.14 -15.85 -8.10
N GLY A 243 -18.38 -17.04 -8.61
CA GLY A 243 -17.87 -17.49 -9.91
C GLY A 243 -16.36 -17.82 -9.95
N VAL A 244 -15.63 -17.67 -8.84
CA VAL A 244 -14.20 -17.94 -8.76
C VAL A 244 -13.94 -19.04 -7.73
N LYS A 245 -12.96 -19.91 -7.99
CA LYS A 245 -12.53 -20.91 -7.03
C LYS A 245 -11.92 -20.23 -5.80
N ARG A 246 -12.21 -20.76 -4.60
CA ARG A 246 -11.63 -20.26 -3.35
C ARG A 246 -10.11 -20.26 -3.38
N GLY A 247 -9.53 -19.12 -3.06
CA GLY A 247 -8.09 -18.91 -2.98
C GLY A 247 -7.55 -18.95 -1.55
N TYR A 248 -6.26 -19.26 -1.42
CA TYR A 248 -5.55 -19.32 -0.15
C TYR A 248 -4.20 -18.62 -0.23
N GLY A 249 -3.83 -17.98 0.86
CA GLY A 249 -2.55 -17.31 0.97
C GLY A 249 -2.06 -17.23 2.41
N GLY A 250 -0.77 -16.92 2.55
CA GLY A 250 -0.20 -16.68 3.88
C GLY A 250 1.27 -16.35 3.84
N PHE A 251 1.76 -15.88 4.96
CA PHE A 251 3.17 -15.59 5.15
C PHE A 251 3.59 -15.77 6.60
N ILE A 252 4.90 -15.87 6.78
CA ILE A 252 5.57 -15.80 8.07
C ILE A 252 6.82 -14.96 7.95
N ASP A 253 6.99 -13.99 8.84
CA ASP A 253 8.13 -13.08 8.93
C ASP A 253 8.83 -13.25 10.27
N PHE A 254 10.15 -13.38 10.22
CA PHE A 254 11.03 -13.47 11.38
C PHE A 254 11.99 -12.28 11.40
N GLU A 255 12.15 -11.66 12.55
CA GLU A 255 13.23 -10.71 12.80
C GLU A 255 14.00 -11.16 14.05
N TYR A 256 15.31 -11.29 13.91
CA TYR A 256 16.20 -11.65 15.03
C TYR A 256 17.31 -10.60 15.20
N ALA A 257 17.35 -9.99 16.38
CA ALA A 257 18.40 -9.08 16.80
C ALA A 257 19.49 -9.84 17.57
N PHE A 258 20.61 -10.14 16.93
CA PHE A 258 21.75 -10.78 17.58
C PHE A 258 22.32 -9.92 18.72
N ARG A 259 22.40 -8.62 18.44
CA ARG A 259 22.82 -7.56 19.35
C ARG A 259 22.33 -6.23 18.81
N GLN A 260 22.47 -5.16 19.59
CA GLN A 260 22.18 -3.80 19.11
C GLN A 260 22.94 -3.51 17.81
N GLY A 261 22.20 -3.07 16.80
CA GLY A 261 22.72 -2.74 15.48
C GLY A 261 23.05 -3.97 14.60
N LEU A 262 22.67 -5.20 14.96
CA LEU A 262 22.84 -6.37 14.11
C LEU A 262 21.56 -7.21 14.08
N THR A 263 20.85 -7.14 12.96
CA THR A 263 19.56 -7.81 12.76
C THR A 263 19.56 -8.68 11.52
N GLN A 264 18.86 -9.78 11.58
CA GLN A 264 18.54 -10.66 10.47
C GLN A 264 17.02 -10.76 10.34
N ARG A 265 16.51 -10.66 9.11
CA ARG A 265 15.11 -10.87 8.77
C ARG A 265 14.98 -11.98 7.75
N LEU A 266 13.91 -12.74 7.86
CA LEU A 266 13.53 -13.78 6.91
C LEU A 266 12.02 -13.73 6.75
N GLY A 267 11.53 -13.70 5.53
CA GLY A 267 10.10 -13.78 5.18
C GLY A 267 9.86 -14.90 4.20
N ILE A 268 8.81 -15.66 4.42
CA ILE A 268 8.33 -16.72 3.52
C ILE A 268 6.86 -16.43 3.23
N GLU A 269 6.45 -16.52 1.97
CA GLU A 269 5.12 -16.20 1.49
C GLU A 269 4.68 -17.22 0.45
N TYR A 270 3.43 -17.62 0.55
CA TYR A 270 2.74 -18.42 -0.46
C TYR A 270 1.38 -17.80 -0.77
N LEU A 271 1.09 -17.63 -2.04
CA LEU A 271 -0.18 -17.14 -2.58
C LEU A 271 -0.56 -18.04 -3.75
N ASP A 272 -1.70 -18.68 -3.70
CA ASP A 272 -2.18 -19.48 -4.82
C ASP A 272 -2.69 -18.61 -5.98
N GLU A 273 -3.03 -19.23 -7.10
CA GLU A 273 -3.49 -18.55 -8.31
C GLU A 273 -4.92 -17.98 -8.19
N TYR A 274 -5.71 -18.47 -7.22
CA TYR A 274 -7.10 -18.08 -7.03
C TYR A 274 -7.29 -17.03 -5.94
N ILE A 275 -6.25 -16.75 -5.14
CA ILE A 275 -6.35 -15.74 -4.08
C ILE A 275 -6.55 -14.35 -4.67
N ASP A 276 -7.65 -13.72 -4.31
CA ASP A 276 -7.96 -12.33 -4.62
C ASP A 276 -8.55 -11.67 -3.38
N VAL A 277 -7.90 -10.63 -2.89
CA VAL A 277 -8.35 -9.83 -1.75
C VAL A 277 -8.67 -8.40 -2.16
N ASN A 278 -8.56 -8.08 -3.46
CA ASN A 278 -8.54 -6.70 -3.94
C ASN A 278 -9.92 -6.03 -3.96
N ASP A 279 -11.00 -6.74 -3.68
CA ASP A 279 -12.33 -6.15 -3.53
C ASP A 279 -12.37 -5.18 -2.31
N LEU A 280 -11.70 -5.51 -1.20
CA LEU A 280 -11.57 -4.62 -0.03
C LEU A 280 -10.15 -4.59 0.57
N GLY A 281 -9.23 -5.35 0.03
CA GLY A 281 -7.82 -5.39 0.40
C GLY A 281 -6.90 -4.82 -0.67
N TYR A 282 -5.62 -5.15 -0.54
CA TYR A 282 -4.63 -4.88 -1.57
C TYR A 282 -3.55 -5.97 -1.59
N LEU A 283 -3.38 -6.55 -2.74
CA LEU A 283 -2.38 -7.55 -3.06
C LEU A 283 -1.82 -7.24 -4.46
N GLU A 284 -0.51 -6.99 -4.57
CA GLU A 284 0.15 -6.63 -5.82
C GLU A 284 0.10 -7.77 -6.86
N ARG A 285 0.20 -9.02 -6.39
CA ARG A 285 0.09 -10.23 -7.22
C ARG A 285 -0.32 -11.45 -6.39
N ASN A 286 -0.99 -12.38 -7.02
CA ASN A 286 -1.19 -13.75 -6.56
C ASN A 286 -0.21 -14.72 -7.27
N ASP A 287 -0.51 -16.01 -7.26
CA ASP A 287 0.27 -17.06 -7.92
C ASP A 287 1.78 -16.92 -7.64
N SER A 288 2.16 -16.94 -6.36
CA SER A 288 3.56 -16.76 -5.99
C SER A 288 3.99 -17.52 -4.75
N PHE A 289 5.20 -18.08 -4.82
CA PHE A 289 5.98 -18.51 -3.68
C PHE A 289 7.24 -17.65 -3.60
N ARG A 290 7.41 -16.90 -2.49
CA ARG A 290 8.51 -15.93 -2.32
C ARG A 290 9.24 -16.15 -1.00
N ILE A 291 10.56 -16.12 -1.07
CA ILE A 291 11.44 -16.09 0.11
C ILE A 291 12.23 -14.78 0.06
N ARG A 292 12.26 -14.06 1.18
CA ARG A 292 12.98 -12.79 1.36
C ARG A 292 13.92 -12.84 2.54
N THR A 293 15.07 -12.20 2.43
CA THR A 293 16.02 -12.08 3.55
C THR A 293 16.63 -10.67 3.57
N ALA A 294 16.94 -10.18 4.78
CA ALA A 294 17.69 -8.95 4.97
C ALA A 294 18.60 -9.05 6.18
N HIS A 295 19.86 -8.67 6.00
CA HIS A 295 20.86 -8.57 7.03
C HIS A 295 21.29 -7.12 7.17
N THR A 296 21.12 -6.54 8.36
CA THR A 296 21.47 -5.14 8.63
C THR A 296 22.50 -5.09 9.76
N ARG A 297 23.60 -4.41 9.51
CA ARG A 297 24.62 -4.10 10.52
C ARG A 297 24.79 -2.59 10.62
N THR A 298 24.51 -2.04 11.79
CA THR A 298 24.81 -0.63 12.13
C THR A 298 25.91 -0.60 13.18
N SER A 299 26.96 0.17 12.92
CA SER A 299 28.08 0.41 13.82
C SER A 299 28.22 1.89 14.07
N SER A 300 28.48 2.31 15.30
CA SER A 300 28.66 3.71 15.70
C SER A 300 30.03 3.94 16.33
N ASN A 301 30.47 5.19 16.35
CA ASN A 301 31.74 5.61 16.97
C ASN A 301 32.98 4.87 16.42
N LEU A 302 33.01 4.69 15.09
CA LEU A 302 34.17 4.11 14.42
C LEU A 302 35.31 5.16 14.33
N SER A 303 36.58 4.73 14.22
CA SER A 303 37.71 5.64 14.06
C SER A 303 37.61 6.55 12.83
N TRP A 304 36.96 6.10 11.77
CA TRP A 304 36.83 6.78 10.49
C TRP A 304 35.43 7.36 10.22
N ALA A 305 34.40 6.92 10.96
CA ALA A 305 33.01 7.37 10.78
C ALA A 305 32.25 7.42 12.11
N ARG A 306 31.31 8.36 12.19
CA ARG A 306 30.35 8.45 13.29
C ARG A 306 29.38 7.27 13.29
N THR A 307 28.87 6.91 12.10
CA THR A 307 28.03 5.72 11.92
C THR A 307 28.30 5.08 10.55
N ASN A 308 28.23 3.77 10.50
CA ASN A 308 28.22 3.00 9.27
C ASN A 308 27.11 1.98 9.33
N GLN A 309 26.27 1.97 8.30
CA GLN A 309 25.22 0.97 8.11
C GLN A 309 25.52 0.16 6.86
N PHE A 310 25.55 -1.14 7.02
CA PHE A 310 25.72 -2.11 5.94
C PHE A 310 24.49 -2.98 5.88
N ASP A 311 23.84 -3.05 4.72
CA ASP A 311 22.64 -3.85 4.46
C ASP A 311 22.90 -4.79 3.29
N VAL A 312 22.48 -6.05 3.46
CA VAL A 312 22.35 -7.03 2.38
C VAL A 312 20.91 -7.52 2.38
N ARG A 313 20.23 -7.41 1.25
CA ARG A 313 18.85 -7.84 1.08
C ARG A 313 18.73 -8.67 -0.19
N GLY A 314 17.82 -9.63 -0.18
CA GLY A 314 17.54 -10.42 -1.37
C GLY A 314 16.20 -11.11 -1.30
N PHE A 315 15.69 -11.47 -2.45
CA PHE A 315 14.53 -12.33 -2.57
C PHE A 315 14.63 -13.24 -3.79
N VAL A 316 13.85 -14.31 -3.74
CA VAL A 316 13.58 -15.20 -4.87
C VAL A 316 12.09 -15.50 -4.92
N GLN A 317 11.54 -15.62 -6.14
CA GLN A 317 10.12 -15.85 -6.37
C GLN A 317 9.90 -16.80 -7.53
N LYS A 318 8.90 -17.66 -7.40
CA LYS A 318 8.36 -18.53 -8.46
C LYS A 318 6.85 -18.42 -8.49
N ASN A 319 6.25 -18.65 -9.64
CA ASN A 319 4.80 -18.85 -9.74
C ASN A 319 4.43 -20.34 -9.57
N GLY A 320 3.12 -20.66 -9.58
CA GLY A 320 2.60 -22.02 -9.42
C GLY A 320 3.01 -22.97 -10.55
N ALA A 321 3.27 -22.47 -11.75
CA ALA A 321 3.85 -23.24 -12.86
C ALA A 321 5.36 -23.54 -12.68
N GLY A 322 5.98 -23.05 -11.60
CA GLY A 322 7.39 -23.25 -11.30
C GLY A 322 8.34 -22.32 -12.06
N LEU A 323 7.82 -21.34 -12.83
CA LEU A 323 8.63 -20.31 -13.46
C LEU A 323 9.27 -19.40 -12.43
N PHE A 324 10.55 -19.10 -12.60
CA PHE A 324 11.26 -18.11 -11.80
C PHE A 324 10.86 -16.70 -12.24
N THR A 325 9.94 -16.07 -11.49
CA THR A 325 9.31 -14.80 -11.84
C THR A 325 9.99 -13.59 -11.21
N GLY A 326 10.99 -13.79 -10.35
CA GLY A 326 11.76 -12.68 -9.81
C GLY A 326 12.83 -13.11 -8.84
N GLY A 327 13.85 -12.29 -8.75
CA GLY A 327 14.89 -12.44 -7.73
C GLY A 327 15.90 -11.32 -7.82
N SER A 328 16.41 -10.90 -6.67
CA SER A 328 17.45 -9.89 -6.62
C SER A 328 18.30 -10.01 -5.37
N MET A 329 19.47 -9.43 -5.43
CA MET A 329 20.35 -9.17 -4.30
C MET A 329 20.74 -7.70 -4.30
N HIS A 330 20.60 -7.05 -3.15
CA HIS A 330 20.94 -5.65 -2.95
C HIS A 330 21.95 -5.54 -1.82
N VAL A 331 23.02 -4.82 -2.07
CA VAL A 331 24.04 -4.48 -1.06
C VAL A 331 24.10 -2.96 -0.98
N SER A 332 23.97 -2.41 0.22
CA SER A 332 24.16 -0.99 0.44
C SER A 332 25.05 -0.72 1.63
N ASN A 333 25.88 0.31 1.50
CA ASN A 333 26.69 0.84 2.57
C ASN A 333 26.48 2.35 2.68
N ARG A 334 26.07 2.78 3.87
CA ARG A 334 25.88 4.20 4.21
C ARG A 334 26.81 4.57 5.35
N SER A 335 27.70 5.51 5.09
CA SER A 335 28.65 6.04 6.07
C SER A 335 28.37 7.51 6.34
N VAL A 336 28.26 7.87 7.61
CA VAL A 336 28.24 9.26 8.07
C VAL A 336 29.55 9.52 8.78
N PHE A 337 30.37 10.39 8.24
CA PHE A 337 31.67 10.74 8.77
C PHE A 337 31.56 11.66 10.00
N HIS A 338 32.69 11.89 10.70
CA HIS A 338 32.70 12.75 11.89
C HIS A 338 32.37 14.22 11.58
N ASN A 339 32.65 14.69 10.37
CA ASN A 339 32.25 16.00 9.86
C ASN A 339 30.79 16.06 9.33
N LEU A 340 29.99 15.02 9.60
CA LEU A 340 28.60 14.85 9.19
C LEU A 340 28.37 14.75 7.68
N ASN A 341 29.42 14.69 6.87
CA ASN A 341 29.28 14.31 5.47
C ASN A 341 28.86 12.83 5.36
N GLN A 342 28.12 12.51 4.31
CA GLN A 342 27.58 11.17 4.11
C GLN A 342 27.98 10.62 2.73
N VAL A 343 28.31 9.35 2.69
CA VAL A 343 28.49 8.58 1.44
C VAL A 343 27.55 7.38 1.48
N VAL A 344 26.91 7.09 0.35
CA VAL A 344 26.04 5.93 0.16
C VAL A 344 26.45 5.21 -1.12
N LEU A 345 26.84 3.96 -0.99
CA LEU A 345 27.06 3.04 -2.10
C LEU A 345 25.91 2.02 -2.15
N ARG A 346 25.36 1.78 -3.36
CA ARG A 346 24.37 0.72 -3.59
C ARG A 346 24.77 -0.09 -4.82
N VAL A 347 24.68 -1.39 -4.68
CA VAL A 347 24.84 -2.36 -5.75
C VAL A 347 23.65 -3.28 -5.71
N SER A 348 22.97 -3.45 -6.83
CA SER A 348 21.84 -4.36 -6.94
C SER A 348 22.02 -5.25 -8.16
N GLN A 349 21.82 -6.55 -7.97
CA GLN A 349 21.78 -7.54 -9.01
C GLN A 349 20.37 -8.11 -9.09
N PHE A 350 19.70 -7.92 -10.23
CA PHE A 350 18.44 -8.57 -10.54
C PHE A 350 18.75 -9.80 -11.42
N PHE A 351 18.24 -10.94 -11.03
CA PHE A 351 18.50 -12.17 -11.74
C PHE A 351 17.58 -12.31 -12.96
N LYS A 352 18.08 -12.92 -14.02
CA LYS A 352 17.24 -13.28 -15.16
C LYS A 352 15.99 -14.01 -14.68
N SER A 353 14.84 -13.62 -15.17
CA SER A 353 13.54 -14.11 -14.74
C SER A 353 12.55 -14.12 -15.89
N PHE A 354 11.33 -14.52 -15.60
CA PHE A 354 10.21 -14.37 -16.51
C PHE A 354 9.25 -13.32 -15.90
N ASP A 355 8.78 -12.41 -16.76
CA ASP A 355 7.64 -11.57 -16.43
C ASP A 355 6.38 -12.22 -16.99
N ASP A 356 5.45 -12.54 -16.12
CA ASP A 356 4.18 -13.21 -16.43
C ASP A 356 2.98 -12.29 -16.19
N LEU A 357 3.20 -11.05 -15.73
CA LEU A 357 2.17 -10.06 -15.45
C LEU A 357 2.09 -8.97 -16.50
N ASN A 358 3.22 -8.29 -16.80
CA ASN A 358 3.24 -7.15 -17.74
C ASN A 358 3.04 -7.56 -19.21
N SER A 359 2.80 -8.82 -19.47
CA SER A 359 2.33 -9.30 -20.77
C SER A 359 0.82 -9.18 -20.95
N PHE A 360 0.08 -8.85 -19.88
CA PHE A 360 -1.39 -8.73 -19.87
C PHE A 360 -2.08 -9.95 -20.50
N GLY A 361 -1.69 -11.16 -20.09
CA GLY A 361 -2.25 -12.41 -20.54
C GLY A 361 -1.63 -13.00 -21.83
N ASN A 362 -0.62 -12.34 -22.42
CA ASN A 362 0.05 -12.83 -23.65
C ASN A 362 1.22 -13.81 -23.37
N GLY A 363 1.19 -14.50 -22.24
CA GLY A 363 2.22 -15.43 -21.81
C GLY A 363 3.39 -14.74 -21.08
N ALA A 364 4.38 -15.52 -20.68
CA ALA A 364 5.55 -15.01 -19.97
C ALA A 364 6.69 -14.71 -20.92
N TYR A 365 7.34 -13.56 -20.76
CA TYR A 365 8.55 -13.22 -21.52
C TYR A 365 9.78 -13.17 -20.60
N ARG A 366 10.94 -13.37 -21.19
CA ARG A 366 12.22 -13.46 -20.46
C ARG A 366 12.82 -12.07 -20.26
N ILE A 367 13.13 -11.75 -19.01
CA ILE A 367 13.91 -10.58 -18.61
C ILE A 367 15.37 -11.01 -18.39
N LYS A 368 16.32 -10.20 -18.88
CA LYS A 368 17.75 -10.43 -18.70
C LYS A 368 18.20 -10.08 -17.27
N ASP A 369 19.39 -10.57 -16.91
CA ASP A 369 20.08 -10.08 -15.71
C ASP A 369 20.32 -8.57 -15.81
N ARG A 370 20.11 -7.86 -14.70
CA ARG A 370 20.33 -6.42 -14.62
C ARG A 370 21.17 -6.07 -13.41
N THR A 371 22.14 -5.18 -13.61
CA THR A 371 22.96 -4.67 -12.54
C THR A 371 22.69 -3.18 -12.37
N HIS A 372 22.42 -2.75 -11.13
CA HIS A 372 22.32 -1.34 -10.76
C HIS A 372 23.44 -0.98 -9.82
N LEU A 373 24.18 0.08 -10.14
CA LEU A 373 25.23 0.67 -9.32
C LEU A 373 24.88 2.12 -9.05
N SER A 374 24.96 2.57 -7.80
CA SER A 374 24.72 3.96 -7.44
C SER A 374 25.68 4.42 -6.33
N LEU A 375 26.27 5.60 -6.52
CA LEU A 375 27.10 6.28 -5.55
C LEU A 375 26.50 7.65 -5.26
N GLY A 376 26.23 7.91 -3.97
CA GLY A 376 25.73 9.18 -3.49
C GLY A 376 26.66 9.81 -2.45
N TRP A 377 26.67 11.12 -2.43
CA TRP A 377 27.38 11.91 -1.44
C TRP A 377 26.52 13.09 -0.98
N ALA A 378 26.64 13.47 0.29
CA ALA A 378 25.94 14.60 0.88
C ALA A 378 26.86 15.33 1.87
N SER A 379 26.84 16.67 1.83
CA SER A 379 27.46 17.50 2.86
C SER A 379 26.64 17.49 4.16
N ASP A 380 27.20 18.04 5.22
CA ASP A 380 26.52 18.24 6.50
C ASP A 380 25.23 19.06 6.35
N ARG A 381 24.07 18.42 6.56
CA ARG A 381 22.74 19.04 6.46
C ARG A 381 22.37 19.93 7.66
N SER A 382 23.16 19.96 8.72
CA SER A 382 22.98 20.88 9.84
C SER A 382 23.48 22.29 9.56
N LYS A 383 24.23 22.47 8.45
CA LYS A 383 24.74 23.76 8.05
C LYS A 383 23.70 24.59 7.32
N PRO A 384 23.75 25.93 7.42
CA PRO A 384 22.85 26.81 6.66
C PRO A 384 22.90 26.57 5.15
N PHE A 385 24.07 26.13 4.65
CA PHE A 385 24.23 25.71 3.25
C PHE A 385 24.66 24.25 3.20
N SER A 386 23.87 23.43 2.51
CA SER A 386 24.15 22.01 2.30
C SER A 386 23.88 21.61 0.86
N PHE A 387 24.61 20.65 0.35
CA PHE A 387 24.47 20.14 -1.01
C PHE A 387 24.91 18.69 -1.10
N GLY A 388 24.54 18.05 -2.19
CA GLY A 388 24.90 16.67 -2.46
C GLY A 388 24.34 16.19 -3.77
N GLY A 389 24.59 14.93 -4.07
CA GLY A 389 24.08 14.31 -5.26
C GLY A 389 24.36 12.83 -5.31
N SER A 390 23.89 12.20 -6.37
CA SER A 390 24.19 10.81 -6.68
C SER A 390 24.28 10.59 -8.18
N VAL A 391 25.08 9.61 -8.55
CA VAL A 391 25.16 9.06 -9.91
C VAL A 391 24.81 7.58 -9.84
N GLY A 392 24.12 7.09 -10.86
CA GLY A 392 23.78 5.69 -10.96
C GLY A 392 23.79 5.22 -12.40
N SER A 393 23.97 3.92 -12.57
CA SER A 393 23.79 3.22 -13.83
C SER A 393 23.00 1.95 -13.63
N MET A 394 22.21 1.57 -14.60
CA MET A 394 21.40 0.34 -14.60
C MET A 394 21.37 -0.28 -15.99
N SER A 395 21.59 -1.57 -16.10
CA SER A 395 21.30 -2.29 -17.34
C SER A 395 19.78 -2.48 -17.48
N GLU A 396 19.25 -2.28 -18.69
CA GLU A 396 17.82 -2.35 -18.97
C GLU A 396 17.35 -3.77 -19.31
N GLU A 397 16.05 -4.00 -19.18
CA GLU A 397 15.41 -5.32 -19.34
C GLU A 397 15.59 -5.94 -20.71
N LEU A 398 15.58 -5.11 -21.75
CA LEU A 398 15.72 -5.52 -23.15
C LEU A 398 17.13 -5.37 -23.68
N GLY A 399 18.03 -4.79 -22.87
CA GLY A 399 19.40 -4.42 -23.23
C GLY A 399 19.56 -2.91 -23.26
N GLY A 400 20.81 -2.44 -23.35
CA GLY A 400 21.15 -1.03 -23.15
C GLY A 400 21.42 -0.70 -21.68
N ASN A 401 21.65 0.56 -21.40
CA ASN A 401 21.95 1.05 -20.06
C ASN A 401 21.21 2.37 -19.81
N SER A 402 20.79 2.57 -18.58
CA SER A 402 20.26 3.84 -18.10
C SER A 402 21.23 4.50 -17.12
N TYR A 403 21.24 5.81 -17.13
CA TYR A 403 22.06 6.62 -16.23
C TYR A 403 21.18 7.62 -15.48
N SER A 404 21.39 7.73 -14.18
CA SER A 404 20.68 8.67 -13.33
C SER A 404 21.65 9.63 -12.66
N TYR A 405 21.30 10.91 -12.66
CA TYR A 405 22.06 11.98 -12.04
C TYR A 405 21.11 12.79 -11.16
N ASN A 406 21.45 12.88 -9.86
CA ASN A 406 20.68 13.67 -8.93
C ASN A 406 21.60 14.69 -8.28
N ALA A 407 21.17 15.92 -8.15
CA ALA A 407 21.83 16.97 -7.39
C ALA A 407 20.81 17.69 -6.54
N TYR A 408 21.20 18.08 -5.35
CA TYR A 408 20.39 18.94 -4.50
C TYR A 408 21.25 19.98 -3.79
N MET A 409 20.63 21.10 -3.50
CA MET A 409 21.18 22.20 -2.73
C MET A 409 20.08 22.72 -1.80
N SER A 410 20.43 22.97 -0.56
CA SER A 410 19.57 23.63 0.42
C SER A 410 20.32 24.80 1.04
N TRP A 411 19.70 25.98 1.02
CA TRP A 411 20.23 27.17 1.64
C TRP A 411 19.20 27.78 2.58
N ARG A 412 19.56 27.88 3.84
CA ARG A 412 18.74 28.41 4.94
C ARG A 412 19.51 29.54 5.61
N PRO A 413 19.45 30.77 5.07
CA PRO A 413 20.16 31.91 5.64
C PRO A 413 19.69 32.30 7.03
N ASP A 414 18.42 32.06 7.34
CA ASP A 414 17.81 32.24 8.66
C ASP A 414 16.64 31.24 8.89
N ASP A 415 16.02 31.31 10.06
CA ASP A 415 14.92 30.40 10.45
C ASP A 415 13.60 30.64 9.69
N ARG A 416 13.49 31.69 8.90
CA ARG A 416 12.28 32.09 8.19
C ARG A 416 12.36 31.83 6.69
N LEU A 417 13.55 31.61 6.17
CA LEU A 417 13.79 31.52 4.74
C LEU A 417 14.57 30.25 4.40
N ALA A 418 14.04 29.48 3.48
CA ALA A 418 14.68 28.28 2.93
C ALA A 418 14.56 28.26 1.41
N PHE A 419 15.66 27.93 0.74
CA PHE A 419 15.70 27.65 -0.69
C PHE A 419 16.18 26.21 -0.88
N ASP A 420 15.34 25.39 -1.48
CA ASP A 420 15.67 24.02 -1.83
C ASP A 420 15.62 23.89 -3.36
N LEU A 421 16.74 23.47 -3.95
CA LEU A 421 16.85 23.16 -5.38
C LEU A 421 17.15 21.67 -5.54
N MET A 422 16.37 21.00 -6.38
CA MET A 422 16.56 19.60 -6.73
C MET A 422 16.59 19.45 -8.26
N LEU A 423 17.62 18.74 -8.74
CA LEU A 423 17.76 18.36 -10.15
C LEU A 423 17.77 16.82 -10.22
N HIS A 424 16.92 16.28 -11.08
CA HIS A 424 16.91 14.87 -11.43
C HIS A 424 16.98 14.72 -12.94
N VAL A 425 17.96 13.96 -13.42
CA VAL A 425 18.13 13.62 -14.82
C VAL A 425 18.19 12.11 -14.94
N LEU A 426 17.34 11.54 -15.78
CA LEU A 426 17.33 10.14 -16.14
C LEU A 426 17.50 10.03 -17.65
N ASP A 427 18.61 9.42 -18.05
CA ASP A 427 18.88 9.04 -19.42
C ASP A 427 18.64 7.52 -19.54
N ARG A 428 17.69 7.11 -20.34
CA ARG A 428 17.18 5.74 -20.40
C ARG A 428 17.09 5.22 -21.81
N ASP A 429 17.71 4.06 -22.05
CA ASP A 429 17.91 3.41 -23.35
C ASP A 429 16.79 2.40 -23.71
N GLY A 430 15.60 2.55 -23.27
CA GLY A 430 14.54 1.66 -23.73
C GLY A 430 13.42 1.46 -22.72
N TRP A 431 12.24 1.27 -23.25
CA TRP A 431 11.01 1.06 -22.52
C TRP A 431 10.26 -0.12 -23.11
N LEU A 432 9.72 -0.98 -22.26
CA LEU A 432 8.75 -1.98 -22.69
C LEU A 432 7.36 -1.39 -22.47
N LEU A 433 6.60 -1.25 -23.55
CA LEU A 433 5.21 -0.83 -23.54
C LEU A 433 4.35 -1.98 -24.06
N HIS A 434 3.21 -2.20 -23.43
CA HIS A 434 2.17 -3.09 -23.94
C HIS A 434 1.14 -2.27 -24.72
N GLN A 435 0.89 -2.68 -25.96
CA GLN A 435 -0.13 -2.07 -26.81
C GLN A 435 -0.83 -3.18 -27.63
N ASP A 436 -2.17 -3.17 -27.59
CA ASP A 436 -3.05 -4.06 -28.39
C ASP A 436 -2.63 -5.56 -28.32
N GLY A 437 -2.35 -6.05 -27.13
CA GLY A 437 -1.92 -7.43 -26.93
C GLY A 437 -0.48 -7.74 -27.35
N LYS A 438 0.35 -6.72 -27.60
CA LYS A 438 1.77 -6.86 -27.95
C LYS A 438 2.65 -6.00 -27.07
N ASN A 439 3.82 -6.51 -26.71
CA ASN A 439 4.85 -5.73 -26.06
C ASN A 439 5.69 -5.00 -27.12
N ILE A 440 5.83 -3.69 -26.95
CA ILE A 440 6.60 -2.80 -27.82
C ILE A 440 7.80 -2.29 -27.03
N ALA A 441 9.00 -2.45 -27.59
CA ALA A 441 10.26 -1.97 -26.99
C ALA A 441 10.70 -0.65 -27.60
#